data_412b740715163a1ac1c80e798cf9e9b0
#
_entry.id   412b740715163a1ac1c80e798cf9e9b0
#
_cell.length_a   1.000
_cell.length_b   1.000
_cell.length_c   1.000
_cell.angle_alpha   90.00
_cell.angle_beta   90.00
_cell.angle_gamma   90.00
#
_symmetry.space_group_name_H-M   'P 1'
#
loop_
_entity.id
_entity.type
_entity.pdbx_description
1 polymer ?
#
loop_
_entity_poly.entity_id
_entity_poly.type
_entity_poly.pdbx_seq_one_letter_code
_entity_poly.pdbx_strand_id
1 'polypeptide(L)'
;LSPEDRRNELLALGAEVFGQRPYDEVRIDEIAERAGVSRALMYHYFPDKRAFFAAVVRAEGERLFEATNTPPQPGLSLFEQLRAGVLAYVHYDELHPHGAWAAYGLGRSDPVLRGIEDRDNDRQADRIMARITEAAVGPLDSKLERDVRVIIYGWLAYTFEMCRQRMIDPSIDAGYVADSCAHSLLDAIARVPGIPTLE
;
A
#
# COMPACT_ATOMS: atom_id res chain seq x y z
N LEU A 1 -3.13 -21.07 21.14
CA LEU A 1 -3.13 -19.79 20.41
C LEU A 1 -4.13 -18.85 21.07
N SER A 2 -3.77 -17.57 21.26
CA SER A 2 -4.73 -16.55 21.67
C SER A 2 -5.79 -16.33 20.58
N PRO A 3 -6.95 -15.72 20.88
CA PRO A 3 -7.92 -15.34 19.85
C PRO A 3 -7.32 -14.42 18.77
N GLU A 4 -6.41 -13.55 19.15
CA GLU A 4 -5.72 -12.65 18.25
C GLU A 4 -4.74 -13.40 17.33
N ASP A 5 -3.92 -14.31 17.88
CA ASP A 5 -3.02 -15.16 17.07
C ASP A 5 -3.81 -15.98 16.06
N ARG A 6 -4.94 -16.55 16.49
CA ARG A 6 -5.82 -17.32 15.60
C ARG A 6 -6.40 -16.46 14.48
N ARG A 7 -6.82 -15.25 14.81
CA ARG A 7 -7.32 -14.31 13.81
C ARG A 7 -6.24 -13.94 12.78
N ASN A 8 -5.02 -13.69 13.24
CA ASN A 8 -3.88 -13.35 12.37
C ASN A 8 -3.48 -14.54 11.48
N GLU A 9 -3.53 -15.77 11.98
CA GLU A 9 -3.31 -16.97 11.17
C GLU A 9 -4.35 -17.11 10.04
N LEU A 10 -5.63 -16.87 10.34
CA LEU A 10 -6.70 -16.88 9.34
C LEU A 10 -6.50 -15.80 8.28
N LEU A 11 -6.07 -14.60 8.67
CA LEU A 11 -5.80 -13.50 7.73
C LEU A 11 -4.60 -13.80 6.83
N ALA A 12 -3.52 -14.39 7.36
CA ALA A 12 -2.35 -14.79 6.57
C ALA A 12 -2.72 -15.86 5.53
N LEU A 13 -3.48 -16.87 5.93
CA LEU A 13 -3.98 -17.89 5.01
C LEU A 13 -4.95 -17.30 3.97
N GLY A 14 -5.77 -16.34 4.38
CA GLY A 14 -6.63 -15.58 3.47
C GLY A 14 -5.84 -14.83 2.40
N ALA A 15 -4.77 -14.13 2.79
CA ALA A 15 -3.89 -13.44 1.84
C ALA A 15 -3.30 -14.41 0.82
N GLU A 16 -2.81 -15.58 1.26
CA GLU A 16 -2.31 -16.62 0.36
C GLU A 16 -3.37 -17.06 -0.66
N VAL A 17 -4.58 -17.38 -0.20
CA VAL A 17 -5.64 -17.92 -1.07
C VAL A 17 -6.16 -16.87 -2.05
N PHE A 18 -6.43 -15.65 -1.58
CA PHE A 18 -6.90 -14.56 -2.43
C PHE A 18 -5.82 -14.03 -3.37
N GLY A 19 -4.54 -14.19 -3.05
CA GLY A 19 -3.43 -13.85 -3.94
C GLY A 19 -3.23 -14.84 -5.09
N GLN A 20 -3.78 -16.05 -4.97
CA GLN A 20 -3.64 -17.11 -5.98
C GLN A 20 -4.87 -17.26 -6.87
N ARG A 21 -6.04 -16.81 -6.41
CA ARG A 21 -7.33 -17.03 -7.09
C ARG A 21 -8.21 -15.79 -7.06
N PRO A 22 -9.03 -15.58 -8.11
CA PRO A 22 -10.04 -14.52 -8.13
C PRO A 22 -10.98 -14.61 -6.91
N TYR A 23 -11.39 -13.45 -6.40
CA TYR A 23 -12.29 -13.36 -5.24
C TYR A 23 -13.51 -14.28 -5.35
N ASP A 24 -14.16 -14.33 -6.52
CA ASP A 24 -15.41 -15.09 -6.71
C ASP A 24 -15.20 -16.60 -6.60
N GLU A 25 -14.03 -17.11 -6.93
CA GLU A 25 -13.68 -18.53 -6.88
C GLU A 25 -13.30 -19.02 -5.49
N VAL A 26 -12.99 -18.12 -4.55
CA VAL A 26 -12.58 -18.49 -3.19
C VAL A 26 -13.80 -18.81 -2.34
N ARG A 27 -13.74 -19.92 -1.59
CA ARG A 27 -14.75 -20.32 -0.60
C ARG A 27 -14.19 -20.19 0.80
N ILE A 28 -14.91 -19.48 1.67
CA ILE A 28 -14.49 -19.27 3.08
C ILE A 28 -14.39 -20.61 3.85
N ASP A 29 -15.21 -21.59 3.50
CA ASP A 29 -15.19 -22.92 4.11
C ASP A 29 -13.89 -23.67 3.84
N GLU A 30 -13.35 -23.54 2.65
CA GLU A 30 -12.06 -24.13 2.26
C GLU A 30 -10.92 -23.52 3.10
N ILE A 31 -10.99 -22.22 3.37
CA ILE A 31 -9.99 -21.55 4.22
C ILE A 31 -10.10 -22.06 5.67
N ALA A 32 -11.33 -22.27 6.16
CA ALA A 32 -11.54 -22.85 7.49
C ALA A 32 -10.95 -24.28 7.59
N GLU A 33 -11.17 -25.12 6.58
CA GLU A 33 -10.59 -26.47 6.48
C GLU A 33 -9.05 -26.43 6.48
N ARG A 34 -8.46 -25.58 5.68
CA ARG A 34 -6.99 -25.41 5.59
C ARG A 34 -6.39 -24.91 6.90
N ALA A 35 -7.11 -24.03 7.63
CA ALA A 35 -6.71 -23.53 8.94
C ALA A 35 -6.97 -24.52 10.08
N GLY A 36 -7.62 -25.66 9.82
CA GLY A 36 -7.99 -26.62 10.85
C GLY A 36 -9.01 -26.09 11.86
N VAL A 37 -9.87 -25.15 11.44
CA VAL A 37 -10.91 -24.55 12.31
C VAL A 37 -12.31 -24.95 11.83
N SER A 38 -13.28 -24.92 12.75
CA SER A 38 -14.68 -25.15 12.38
C SER A 38 -15.25 -23.97 11.58
N ARG A 39 -16.24 -24.23 10.71
CA ARG A 39 -17.03 -23.19 10.03
C ARG A 39 -17.59 -22.18 11.03
N ALA A 40 -18.14 -22.68 12.15
CA ALA A 40 -18.71 -21.82 13.19
C ALA A 40 -17.69 -20.84 13.75
N LEU A 41 -16.45 -21.30 13.99
CA LEU A 41 -15.38 -20.43 14.47
C LEU A 41 -14.96 -19.40 13.39
N MET A 42 -14.88 -19.81 12.13
CA MET A 42 -14.58 -18.90 11.03
C MET A 42 -15.62 -17.79 10.91
N TYR A 43 -16.92 -18.15 10.94
CA TYR A 43 -18.01 -17.17 10.90
C TYR A 43 -18.16 -16.34 12.18
N HIS A 44 -17.63 -16.82 13.30
CA HIS A 44 -17.51 -16.02 14.53
C HIS A 44 -16.54 -14.84 14.35
N TYR A 45 -15.40 -15.06 13.68
CA TYR A 45 -14.42 -14.00 13.40
C TYR A 45 -14.84 -13.09 12.22
N PHE A 46 -15.45 -13.67 11.21
CA PHE A 46 -15.78 -12.98 9.96
C PHE A 46 -17.18 -13.40 9.50
N PRO A 47 -18.17 -12.50 9.58
CA PRO A 47 -19.57 -12.87 9.35
C PRO A 47 -19.86 -13.37 7.93
N ASP A 48 -19.03 -12.96 6.95
CA ASP A 48 -19.15 -13.40 5.56
C ASP A 48 -17.79 -13.29 4.82
N LYS A 49 -17.75 -13.79 3.59
CA LYS A 49 -16.56 -13.77 2.72
C LYS A 49 -16.05 -12.35 2.45
N ARG A 50 -16.96 -11.38 2.27
CA ARG A 50 -16.61 -9.99 2.02
C ARG A 50 -15.93 -9.35 3.23
N ALA A 51 -16.49 -9.56 4.42
CA ALA A 51 -15.90 -9.08 5.67
C ALA A 51 -14.51 -9.70 5.93
N PHE A 52 -14.36 -10.99 5.62
CA PHE A 52 -13.08 -11.67 5.70
C PHE A 52 -12.06 -11.08 4.72
N PHE A 53 -12.44 -10.93 3.45
CA PHE A 53 -11.56 -10.36 2.43
C PHE A 53 -11.15 -8.92 2.76
N ALA A 54 -12.10 -8.08 3.20
CA ALA A 54 -11.81 -6.72 3.66
C ALA A 54 -10.84 -6.70 4.86
N ALA A 55 -10.94 -7.67 5.76
CA ALA A 55 -10.01 -7.80 6.87
C ALA A 55 -8.61 -8.24 6.42
N VAL A 56 -8.51 -9.14 5.43
CA VAL A 56 -7.24 -9.55 4.81
C VAL A 56 -6.55 -8.35 4.17
N VAL A 57 -7.26 -7.61 3.32
CA VAL A 57 -6.73 -6.42 2.63
C VAL A 57 -6.25 -5.37 3.63
N ARG A 58 -7.05 -5.11 4.68
CA ARG A 58 -6.64 -4.16 5.72
C ARG A 58 -5.38 -4.61 6.45
N ALA A 59 -5.27 -5.90 6.77
CA ALA A 59 -4.09 -6.43 7.44
C ALA A 59 -2.83 -6.33 6.56
N GLU A 60 -2.96 -6.59 5.26
CA GLU A 60 -1.85 -6.42 4.31
C GLU A 60 -1.46 -4.94 4.15
N GLY A 61 -2.43 -4.03 4.05
CA GLY A 61 -2.19 -2.59 4.01
C GLY A 61 -1.45 -2.07 5.24
N GLU A 62 -1.81 -2.53 6.45
CA GLU A 62 -1.08 -2.18 7.68
C GLU A 62 0.36 -2.69 7.66
N ARG A 63 0.59 -3.95 7.28
CA ARG A 63 1.94 -4.51 7.19
C ARG A 63 2.81 -3.77 6.17
N LEU A 64 2.24 -3.46 5.01
CA LEU A 64 2.91 -2.67 3.99
C LEU A 64 3.23 -1.26 4.50
N PHE A 65 2.27 -0.60 5.16
CA PHE A 65 2.48 0.73 5.72
C PHE A 65 3.61 0.75 6.76
N GLU A 66 3.67 -0.25 7.64
CA GLU A 66 4.74 -0.39 8.63
C GLU A 66 6.08 -0.69 7.96
N ALA A 67 6.13 -1.62 7.00
CA ALA A 67 7.34 -2.00 6.29
C ALA A 67 7.95 -0.85 5.48
N THR A 68 7.10 0.03 4.93
CA THR A 68 7.52 1.21 4.17
C THR A 68 7.71 2.47 5.03
N ASN A 69 7.44 2.38 6.33
CA ASN A 69 7.61 3.49 7.26
C ASN A 69 9.08 3.66 7.67
N THR A 70 9.93 3.98 6.71
CA THR A 70 11.32 4.35 7.01
C THR A 70 11.33 5.75 7.63
N PRO A 71 11.87 5.91 8.86
CA PRO A 71 12.01 7.24 9.44
C PRO A 71 12.91 8.11 8.55
N PRO A 72 12.67 9.46 8.52
CA PRO A 72 13.56 10.37 7.82
C PRO A 72 15.00 10.14 8.28
N GLN A 73 15.91 9.90 7.34
CA GLN A 73 17.33 9.74 7.67
C GLN A 73 18.02 11.10 7.50
N PRO A 74 18.65 11.63 8.57
CA PRO A 74 19.36 12.90 8.49
C PRO A 74 20.42 12.86 7.38
N GLY A 75 20.42 13.87 6.52
CA GLY A 75 21.38 14.01 5.42
C GLY A 75 20.98 13.36 4.09
N LEU A 76 19.84 12.67 4.02
CA LEU A 76 19.28 12.24 2.74
C LEU A 76 18.40 13.33 2.14
N SER A 77 18.60 13.61 0.85
CA SER A 77 17.70 14.44 0.06
C SER A 77 16.29 13.86 -0.01
N LEU A 78 15.29 14.69 -0.33
CA LEU A 78 13.92 14.23 -0.53
C LEU A 78 13.84 13.13 -1.60
N PHE A 79 14.63 13.25 -2.69
CA PHE A 79 14.74 12.21 -3.72
C PHE A 79 15.16 10.86 -3.13
N GLU A 80 16.23 10.83 -2.34
CA GLU A 80 16.75 9.60 -1.73
C GLU A 80 15.76 8.98 -0.75
N GLN A 81 15.03 9.80 0.00
CA GLN A 81 14.00 9.34 0.92
C GLN A 81 12.78 8.73 0.17
N LEU A 82 12.32 9.37 -0.90
CA LEU A 82 11.24 8.84 -1.74
C LEU A 82 11.66 7.54 -2.43
N ARG A 83 12.85 7.52 -3.01
CA ARG A 83 13.46 6.34 -3.62
C ARG A 83 13.53 5.17 -2.65
N ALA A 84 14.02 5.41 -1.44
CA ALA A 84 14.10 4.39 -0.40
C ALA A 84 12.72 3.84 -0.01
N GLY A 85 11.70 4.70 0.06
CA GLY A 85 10.32 4.30 0.32
C GLY A 85 9.75 3.39 -0.76
N VAL A 86 9.99 3.71 -2.04
CA VAL A 86 9.55 2.87 -3.17
C VAL A 86 10.31 1.53 -3.19
N LEU A 87 11.62 1.53 -2.91
CA LEU A 87 12.38 0.28 -2.79
C LEU A 87 11.87 -0.61 -1.66
N ALA A 88 11.52 -0.03 -0.52
CA ALA A 88 10.91 -0.77 0.59
C ALA A 88 9.56 -1.39 0.19
N TYR A 89 8.75 -0.65 -0.60
CA TYR A 89 7.49 -1.16 -1.15
C TYR A 89 7.73 -2.35 -2.10
N VAL A 90 8.63 -2.20 -3.08
CA VAL A 90 9.01 -3.27 -4.01
C VAL A 90 9.50 -4.51 -3.26
N HIS A 91 10.37 -4.31 -2.27
CA HIS A 91 10.91 -5.42 -1.47
C HIS A 91 9.83 -6.12 -0.64
N TYR A 92 8.89 -5.36 -0.09
CA TYR A 92 7.75 -5.95 0.61
C TYR A 92 6.90 -6.85 -0.31
N ASP A 93 6.59 -6.37 -1.52
CA ASP A 93 5.83 -7.15 -2.51
C ASP A 93 6.55 -8.43 -2.92
N GLU A 94 7.88 -8.40 -3.05
CA GLU A 94 8.71 -9.58 -3.33
C GLU A 94 8.67 -10.63 -2.22
N LEU A 95 8.67 -10.18 -0.97
CA LEU A 95 8.62 -11.07 0.20
C LEU A 95 7.20 -11.58 0.48
N HIS A 96 6.18 -10.83 0.07
CA HIS A 96 4.77 -11.11 0.35
C HIS A 96 3.89 -11.13 -0.92
N PRO A 97 4.26 -11.91 -1.96
CA PRO A 97 3.61 -11.83 -3.27
C PRO A 97 2.11 -12.13 -3.22
N HIS A 98 1.67 -13.03 -2.34
CA HIS A 98 0.25 -13.34 -2.22
C HIS A 98 -0.57 -12.19 -1.64
N GLY A 99 -0.04 -11.49 -0.62
CA GLY A 99 -0.67 -10.30 -0.07
C GLY A 99 -0.77 -9.18 -1.10
N ALA A 100 0.32 -8.94 -1.82
CA ALA A 100 0.36 -7.96 -2.91
C ALA A 100 -0.67 -8.31 -4.01
N TRP A 101 -0.72 -9.55 -4.49
CA TRP A 101 -1.71 -9.96 -5.50
C TRP A 101 -3.15 -9.87 -4.99
N ALA A 102 -3.41 -10.16 -3.72
CA ALA A 102 -4.73 -9.96 -3.12
C ALA A 102 -5.14 -8.47 -3.16
N ALA A 103 -4.21 -7.56 -2.86
CA ALA A 103 -4.43 -6.12 -2.94
C ALA A 103 -4.64 -5.64 -4.39
N TYR A 104 -3.82 -6.11 -5.34
CA TYR A 104 -3.93 -5.76 -6.76
C TYR A 104 -5.21 -6.29 -7.42
N GLY A 105 -5.74 -7.41 -6.94
CA GLY A 105 -6.99 -8.02 -7.44
C GLY A 105 -8.26 -7.31 -6.97
N LEU A 106 -8.15 -6.22 -6.22
CA LEU A 106 -9.29 -5.47 -5.71
C LEU A 106 -10.13 -4.87 -6.83
N GLY A 107 -11.37 -5.29 -6.89
CA GLY A 107 -12.37 -4.61 -7.72
C GLY A 107 -12.70 -3.25 -7.12
N ARG A 108 -12.35 -2.18 -7.84
CA ARG A 108 -12.66 -0.77 -7.47
C ARG A 108 -14.17 -0.48 -7.32
N SER A 109 -15.02 -1.45 -7.54
CA SER A 109 -16.48 -1.33 -7.47
C SER A 109 -17.06 -1.53 -6.06
N ASP A 110 -16.32 -2.17 -5.14
CA ASP A 110 -16.81 -2.42 -3.77
C ASP A 110 -16.57 -1.20 -2.85
N PRO A 111 -17.63 -0.58 -2.27
CA PRO A 111 -17.46 0.61 -1.45
C PRO A 111 -16.65 0.41 -0.15
N VAL A 112 -16.67 -0.81 0.42
CA VAL A 112 -15.91 -1.11 1.64
C VAL A 112 -14.42 -1.22 1.31
N LEU A 113 -14.08 -1.89 0.22
CA LEU A 113 -12.69 -2.04 -0.25
C LEU A 113 -12.13 -0.70 -0.68
N ARG A 114 -12.92 0.10 -1.39
CA ARG A 114 -12.55 1.48 -1.74
C ARG A 114 -12.27 2.33 -0.50
N GLY A 115 -13.10 2.25 0.54
CA GLY A 115 -12.87 2.98 1.79
C GLY A 115 -11.63 2.54 2.56
N ILE A 116 -11.14 1.30 2.37
CA ILE A 116 -9.84 0.85 2.89
C ILE A 116 -8.72 1.50 2.08
N GLU A 117 -8.77 1.39 0.76
CA GLU A 117 -7.79 1.99 -0.17
C GLU A 117 -7.67 3.51 0.05
N ASP A 118 -8.79 4.22 0.13
CA ASP A 118 -8.81 5.67 0.38
C ASP A 118 -8.09 6.03 1.68
N ARG A 119 -8.36 5.30 2.78
CA ARG A 119 -7.71 5.53 4.08
C ARG A 119 -6.20 5.26 4.02
N ASP A 120 -5.79 4.20 3.35
CA ASP A 120 -4.37 3.86 3.24
C ASP A 120 -3.65 4.90 2.37
N ASN A 121 -4.27 5.36 1.29
CA ASN A 121 -3.77 6.46 0.46
C ASN A 121 -3.68 7.77 1.25
N ASP A 122 -4.67 8.11 2.09
CA ASP A 122 -4.63 9.30 2.95
C ASP A 122 -3.43 9.25 3.90
N ARG A 123 -3.21 8.13 4.59
CA ARG A 123 -2.07 7.94 5.50
C ARG A 123 -0.72 8.06 4.78
N GLN A 124 -0.61 7.48 3.58
CA GLN A 124 0.59 7.61 2.76
C GLN A 124 0.79 9.05 2.30
N ALA A 125 -0.28 9.72 1.86
CA ALA A 125 -0.23 11.11 1.42
C ALA A 125 0.20 12.05 2.56
N ASP A 126 -0.31 11.85 3.77
CA ASP A 126 0.10 12.62 4.95
C ASP A 126 1.59 12.46 5.25
N ARG A 127 2.11 11.23 5.17
CA ARG A 127 3.53 10.93 5.39
C ARG A 127 4.43 11.58 4.34
N ILE A 128 4.04 11.52 3.07
CA ILE A 128 4.78 12.13 1.97
C ILE A 128 4.71 13.66 2.07
N MET A 129 3.53 14.22 2.37
CA MET A 129 3.36 15.64 2.57
C MET A 129 4.26 16.18 3.70
N ALA A 130 4.37 15.47 4.82
CA ALA A 130 5.25 15.83 5.91
C ALA A 130 6.72 15.93 5.46
N ARG A 131 7.21 14.99 4.66
CA ARG A 131 8.58 15.03 4.10
C ARG A 131 8.78 16.19 3.13
N ILE A 132 7.79 16.47 2.27
CA ILE A 132 7.84 17.61 1.34
C ILE A 132 7.86 18.92 2.14
N THR A 133 7.06 19.05 3.18
CA THR A 133 7.02 20.24 4.03
C THR A 133 8.35 20.44 4.78
N GLU A 134 8.99 19.37 5.23
CA GLU A 134 10.31 19.42 5.90
C GLU A 134 11.42 19.83 4.92
N ALA A 135 11.37 19.35 3.67
CA ALA A 135 12.34 19.70 2.62
C ALA A 135 12.11 21.10 2.02
N ALA A 136 10.96 21.72 2.21
CA ALA A 136 10.62 23.00 1.61
C ALA A 136 11.35 24.16 2.29
N VAL A 137 12.01 25.00 1.50
CA VAL A 137 12.62 26.25 1.97
C VAL A 137 11.55 27.33 2.09
N GLY A 138 10.73 27.23 3.12
CA GLY A 138 9.64 28.15 3.42
C GLY A 138 8.29 27.44 3.63
N PRO A 139 7.28 28.15 4.12
CA PRO A 139 5.98 27.56 4.42
C PRO A 139 5.20 27.26 3.15
N LEU A 140 4.47 26.14 3.16
CA LEU A 140 3.43 25.83 2.20
C LEU A 140 2.11 26.44 2.72
N ASP A 141 1.48 27.28 1.93
CA ASP A 141 0.13 27.75 2.26
C ASP A 141 -0.92 26.65 1.95
N SER A 142 -2.14 26.85 2.43
CA SER A 142 -3.20 25.84 2.27
C SER A 142 -3.61 25.58 0.81
N LYS A 143 -3.30 26.47 -0.12
CA LYS A 143 -3.51 26.27 -1.56
C LYS A 143 -2.42 25.35 -2.12
N LEU A 144 -1.16 25.61 -1.80
CA LEU A 144 -0.02 24.79 -2.22
C LEU A 144 -0.13 23.37 -1.64
N GLU A 145 -0.48 23.24 -0.36
CA GLU A 145 -0.72 21.93 0.27
C GLU A 145 -1.78 21.13 -0.47
N ARG A 146 -2.90 21.74 -0.88
CA ARG A 146 -3.95 21.09 -1.66
C ARG A 146 -3.47 20.65 -3.03
N ASP A 147 -2.76 21.55 -3.74
CA ASP A 147 -2.28 21.29 -5.09
C ASP A 147 -1.23 20.15 -5.08
N VAL A 148 -0.31 20.14 -4.11
CA VAL A 148 0.68 19.08 -3.89
C VAL A 148 -0.01 17.76 -3.49
N ARG A 149 -1.02 17.80 -2.63
CA ARG A 149 -1.76 16.59 -2.21
C ARG A 149 -2.44 15.89 -3.39
N VAL A 150 -3.02 16.63 -4.32
CA VAL A 150 -3.60 16.05 -5.56
C VAL A 150 -2.54 15.34 -6.39
N ILE A 151 -1.34 15.91 -6.49
CA ILE A 151 -0.20 15.28 -7.18
C ILE A 151 0.20 13.99 -6.46
N ILE A 152 0.28 14.00 -5.13
CA ILE A 152 0.63 12.81 -4.33
C ILE A 152 -0.36 11.67 -4.59
N TYR A 153 -1.68 11.92 -4.62
CA TYR A 153 -2.67 10.87 -4.92
C TYR A 153 -2.48 10.28 -6.32
N GLY A 154 -2.24 11.12 -7.33
CA GLY A 154 -1.92 10.65 -8.67
C GLY A 154 -0.63 9.83 -8.71
N TRP A 155 0.37 10.27 -7.96
CA TRP A 155 1.65 9.58 -7.85
C TRP A 155 1.54 8.24 -7.09
N LEU A 156 0.72 8.13 -6.05
CA LEU A 156 0.47 6.85 -5.37
C LEU A 156 -0.12 5.83 -6.35
N ALA A 157 -1.10 6.23 -7.16
CA ALA A 157 -1.68 5.36 -8.19
C ALA A 157 -0.64 4.95 -9.25
N TYR A 158 0.23 5.87 -9.69
CA TYR A 158 1.33 5.60 -10.60
C TYR A 158 2.33 4.60 -10.00
N THR A 159 2.77 4.83 -8.76
CA THR A 159 3.73 3.97 -8.05
C THR A 159 3.17 2.56 -7.86
N PHE A 160 1.90 2.47 -7.46
CA PHE A 160 1.20 1.20 -7.34
C PHE A 160 1.23 0.41 -8.65
N GLU A 161 0.91 1.07 -9.78
CA GLU A 161 0.94 0.40 -11.09
C GLU A 161 2.36 0.00 -11.51
N MET A 162 3.36 0.82 -11.25
CA MET A 162 4.76 0.49 -11.55
C MET A 162 5.24 -0.74 -10.78
N CYS A 163 4.90 -0.85 -9.48
CA CYS A 163 5.22 -2.02 -8.67
C CYS A 163 4.46 -3.26 -9.16
N ARG A 164 3.18 -3.11 -9.52
CA ARG A 164 2.38 -4.20 -10.09
C ARG A 164 2.97 -4.73 -11.41
N GLN A 165 3.41 -3.85 -12.31
CA GLN A 165 4.05 -4.27 -13.57
C GLN A 165 5.35 -5.03 -13.32
N ARG A 166 6.13 -4.61 -12.34
CA ARG A 166 7.33 -5.34 -11.94
C ARG A 166 7.00 -6.73 -11.35
N MET A 167 5.91 -6.87 -10.60
CA MET A 167 5.47 -8.19 -10.14
C MET A 167 5.05 -9.13 -11.28
N ILE A 168 4.49 -8.58 -12.36
CA ILE A 168 4.16 -9.35 -13.58
C ILE A 168 5.43 -9.73 -14.34
N ASP A 169 6.39 -8.81 -14.45
CA ASP A 169 7.66 -9.01 -15.12
C ASP A 169 8.82 -8.70 -14.17
N PRO A 170 9.33 -9.69 -13.43
CA PRO A 170 10.45 -9.51 -12.51
C PRO A 170 11.78 -9.11 -13.16
N SER A 171 11.88 -9.10 -14.49
CA SER A 171 13.06 -8.59 -15.20
C SER A 171 13.19 -7.07 -15.14
N ILE A 172 12.10 -6.36 -14.83
CA ILE A 172 12.12 -4.91 -14.61
C ILE A 172 12.96 -4.62 -13.35
N ASP A 173 13.97 -3.79 -13.50
CA ASP A 173 14.89 -3.44 -12.41
C ASP A 173 14.18 -2.64 -11.30
N ALA A 174 14.38 -3.05 -10.04
CA ALA A 174 13.76 -2.40 -8.88
C ALA A 174 14.28 -0.97 -8.69
N GLY A 175 15.55 -0.72 -8.97
CA GLY A 175 16.16 0.60 -8.92
C GLY A 175 15.55 1.53 -9.96
N TYR A 176 15.34 1.04 -11.19
CA TYR A 176 14.64 1.78 -12.24
C TYR A 176 13.23 2.19 -11.83
N VAL A 177 12.45 1.28 -11.22
CA VAL A 177 11.10 1.59 -10.72
C VAL A 177 11.18 2.68 -9.66
N ALA A 178 12.09 2.55 -8.68
CA ALA A 178 12.23 3.50 -7.60
C ALA A 178 12.69 4.88 -8.09
N ASP A 179 13.67 4.93 -8.98
CA ASP A 179 14.18 6.17 -9.57
C ASP A 179 13.09 6.89 -10.39
N SER A 180 12.36 6.12 -11.22
CA SER A 180 11.26 6.66 -12.04
C SER A 180 10.14 7.24 -11.18
N CYS A 181 9.76 6.53 -10.10
CA CYS A 181 8.73 7.02 -9.19
C CYS A 181 9.20 8.28 -8.45
N ALA A 182 10.42 8.29 -7.89
CA ALA A 182 10.92 9.45 -7.16
C ALA A 182 11.03 10.70 -8.06
N HIS A 183 11.59 10.57 -9.26
CA HIS A 183 11.68 11.68 -10.22
C HIS A 183 10.29 12.19 -10.64
N SER A 184 9.34 11.28 -10.93
CA SER A 184 8.01 11.69 -11.39
C SER A 184 7.26 12.54 -10.37
N LEU A 185 7.41 12.25 -9.07
CA LEU A 185 6.82 13.09 -8.02
C LEU A 185 7.48 14.45 -7.95
N LEU A 186 8.80 14.49 -7.87
CA LEU A 186 9.56 15.76 -7.74
C LEU A 186 9.35 16.66 -8.96
N ASP A 187 9.37 16.09 -10.16
CA ASP A 187 9.12 16.82 -11.40
C ASP A 187 7.70 17.38 -11.47
N ALA A 188 6.71 16.66 -10.97
CA ALA A 188 5.33 17.13 -10.92
C ALA A 188 5.16 18.26 -9.90
N ILE A 189 5.75 18.13 -8.71
CA ILE A 189 5.71 19.16 -7.68
C ILE A 189 6.43 20.43 -8.14
N ALA A 190 7.60 20.30 -8.79
CA ALA A 190 8.36 21.45 -9.29
C ALA A 190 7.59 22.31 -10.30
N ARG A 191 6.51 21.78 -10.89
CA ARG A 191 5.62 22.53 -11.80
C ARG A 191 4.47 23.25 -11.11
N VAL A 192 4.30 23.08 -9.80
CA VAL A 192 3.27 23.79 -9.04
C VAL A 192 3.65 25.25 -8.92
N PRO A 193 2.80 26.20 -9.40
CA PRO A 193 3.13 27.62 -9.32
C PRO A 193 3.27 28.09 -7.88
N GLY A 194 4.42 28.68 -7.56
CA GLY A 194 4.71 29.20 -6.23
C GLY A 194 5.25 28.19 -5.23
N ILE A 195 5.53 26.95 -5.67
CA ILE A 195 6.20 25.98 -4.81
C ILE A 195 7.61 26.48 -4.42
N PRO A 196 8.00 26.46 -3.14
CA PRO A 196 9.37 26.78 -2.75
C PRO A 196 10.36 25.71 -3.22
N THR A 197 11.65 26.03 -3.21
CA THR A 197 12.71 25.06 -3.47
C THR A 197 12.62 23.92 -2.45
N LEU A 198 12.81 22.69 -2.90
CA LEU A 198 12.90 21.49 -2.07
C LEU A 198 14.37 21.06 -1.99
N GLU A 199 14.88 20.87 -0.76
CA GLU A 199 16.26 20.43 -0.46
C GLU A 199 16.33 18.95 -0.04
#